data_31910c2d605162b8e15f9d18a3c6c01e
#
_entry.id   31910c2d605162b8e15f9d18a3c6c01e
#
_cell.length_a   1.000
_cell.length_b   1.000
_cell.length_c   1.000
_cell.angle_alpha   90.00
_cell.angle_beta   90.00
_cell.angle_gamma   90.00
#
_symmetry.space_group_name_H-M   'P 1'
#
loop_
_entity.id
_entity.type
_entity.pdbx_description
1 polymer ?
#
loop_
_entity_poly.entity_id
_entity_poly.type
_entity_poly.pdbx_seq_one_letter_code
_entity_poly.pdbx_strand_id
1 'polypeptide(L)'
;MGKTHLSIALAEAAIRSGLGAYFITAHDLAGDLGRAYREGRLDGRMRVYLAPKLLVIDEVGYLPLDDLGTAIFFQLVSARYERGSIILTSNQSYADWGSIFGDSIIATAILDRLLHHSTTINIRGESYRLKDRRKAGLVPPRAQEAAGAPPSLATDSVPPRTRHKTALGSTASAAKEASF
;
A
#
# COMPACT_ATOMS: atom_id res chain seq x y z
N MET A 1 5.88 -16.59 3.27
CA MET A 1 6.26 -15.19 3.06
C MET A 1 7.51 -14.91 3.89
N GLY A 2 8.49 -14.13 3.39
CA GLY A 2 9.79 -13.91 4.05
C GLY A 2 10.20 -12.44 4.11
N LYS A 3 9.24 -11.48 4.06
CA LYS A 3 9.52 -10.04 4.04
C LYS A 3 10.43 -9.58 5.18
N THR A 4 9.99 -9.78 6.41
CA THR A 4 10.77 -9.46 7.62
C THR A 4 12.13 -10.16 7.63
N HIS A 5 12.18 -11.43 7.20
CA HIS A 5 13.43 -12.17 7.16
C HIS A 5 14.44 -11.57 6.17
N LEU A 6 13.94 -11.19 4.99
CA LEU A 6 14.77 -10.51 3.98
C LEU A 6 15.26 -9.14 4.48
N SER A 7 14.38 -8.36 5.13
CA SER A 7 14.76 -7.04 5.65
C SER A 7 15.83 -7.14 6.74
N ILE A 8 15.73 -8.14 7.62
CA ILE A 8 16.74 -8.41 8.65
C ILE A 8 18.06 -8.84 8.00
N ALA A 9 18.05 -9.74 7.01
CA ALA A 9 19.25 -10.17 6.33
C ALA A 9 19.98 -9.00 5.62
N LEU A 10 19.22 -8.08 5.01
CA LEU A 10 19.77 -6.88 4.39
C LEU A 10 20.35 -5.91 5.44
N ALA A 11 19.69 -5.76 6.59
CA ALA A 11 20.21 -4.95 7.69
C ALA A 11 21.50 -5.53 8.26
N GLU A 12 21.56 -6.85 8.41
CA GLU A 12 22.78 -7.55 8.84
C GLU A 12 23.94 -7.36 7.84
N ALA A 13 23.65 -7.47 6.54
CA ALA A 13 24.64 -7.22 5.50
C ALA A 13 25.17 -5.78 5.55
N ALA A 14 24.30 -4.78 5.77
CA ALA A 14 24.69 -3.39 5.94
C ALA A 14 25.62 -3.20 7.14
N ILE A 15 25.27 -3.82 8.29
CA ILE A 15 26.10 -3.75 9.51
C ILE A 15 27.46 -4.40 9.27
N ARG A 16 27.53 -5.56 8.62
CA ARG A 16 28.78 -6.22 8.25
C ARG A 16 29.64 -5.38 7.31
N SER A 17 29.02 -4.49 6.52
CA SER A 17 29.71 -3.51 5.68
C SER A 17 30.09 -2.21 6.41
N GLY A 18 29.93 -2.14 7.73
CA GLY A 18 30.28 -0.98 8.56
C GLY A 18 29.23 0.13 8.57
N LEU A 19 28.01 -0.12 8.05
CA LEU A 19 26.92 0.87 8.05
C LEU A 19 26.05 0.68 9.29
N GLY A 20 25.65 1.80 9.93
CA GLY A 20 24.65 1.77 11.00
C GLY A 20 23.27 1.42 10.44
N ALA A 21 22.60 0.44 11.07
CA ALA A 21 21.23 0.07 10.75
C ALA A 21 20.36 0.11 12.02
N TYR A 22 19.08 0.48 11.84
CA TYR A 22 18.07 0.46 12.90
C TYR A 22 16.83 -0.28 12.40
N PHE A 23 16.30 -1.18 13.22
CA PHE A 23 15.10 -1.95 12.91
C PHE A 23 13.99 -1.61 13.91
N ILE A 24 12.79 -1.33 13.40
CA ILE A 24 11.60 -1.04 14.20
C ILE A 24 10.34 -1.44 13.43
N THR A 25 9.26 -1.77 14.15
CA THR A 25 7.95 -1.92 13.52
C THR A 25 7.30 -0.55 13.30
N ALA A 26 6.39 -0.44 12.32
CA ALA A 26 5.66 0.82 12.08
C ALA A 26 4.83 1.24 13.30
N HIS A 27 4.26 0.27 14.02
CA HIS A 27 3.48 0.51 15.24
C HIS A 27 4.35 1.09 16.37
N ASP A 28 5.49 0.47 16.65
CA ASP A 28 6.41 0.92 17.70
C ASP A 28 6.99 2.30 17.37
N LEU A 29 7.32 2.53 16.10
CA LEU A 29 7.79 3.82 15.61
C LEU A 29 6.76 4.94 15.87
N ALA A 30 5.51 4.71 15.48
CA ALA A 30 4.42 5.66 15.69
C ALA A 30 4.18 5.90 17.19
N GLY A 31 4.15 4.85 18.00
CA GLY A 31 3.99 4.94 19.45
C GLY A 31 5.11 5.71 20.13
N ASP A 32 6.36 5.46 19.76
CA ASP A 32 7.54 6.12 20.32
C ASP A 32 7.61 7.60 19.95
N LEU A 33 7.45 7.93 18.67
CA LEU A 33 7.47 9.31 18.19
C LEU A 33 6.24 10.09 18.66
N GLY A 34 5.06 9.47 18.71
CA GLY A 34 3.85 10.08 19.26
C GLY A 34 3.98 10.42 20.74
N ARG A 35 4.64 9.57 21.53
CA ARG A 35 4.99 9.87 22.94
C ARG A 35 5.97 11.05 23.02
N ALA A 36 7.02 11.00 22.24
CA ALA A 36 8.02 12.08 22.21
C ALA A 36 7.42 13.43 21.79
N TYR A 37 6.44 13.42 20.88
CA TYR A 37 5.68 14.60 20.49
C TYR A 37 4.92 15.21 21.69
N ARG A 38 4.14 14.39 22.40
CA ARG A 38 3.37 14.83 23.58
C ARG A 38 4.25 15.37 24.71
N GLU A 39 5.48 14.90 24.79
CA GLU A 39 6.47 15.32 25.78
C GLU A 39 7.37 16.48 25.30
N GLY A 40 7.11 17.07 24.11
CA GLY A 40 7.90 18.16 23.55
C GLY A 40 9.33 17.78 23.16
N ARG A 41 9.62 16.49 22.94
CA ARG A 41 10.95 15.95 22.67
C ARG A 41 11.08 15.31 21.27
N LEU A 42 10.14 15.60 20.36
CA LEU A 42 10.07 14.96 19.04
C LEU A 42 11.38 15.08 18.26
N ASP A 43 11.96 16.29 18.20
CA ASP A 43 13.19 16.53 17.41
C ASP A 43 14.37 15.68 17.89
N GLY A 44 14.53 15.57 19.20
CA GLY A 44 15.56 14.73 19.80
C GLY A 44 15.35 13.24 19.48
N ARG A 45 14.09 12.78 19.55
CA ARG A 45 13.75 11.38 19.27
C ARG A 45 13.83 11.05 17.78
N MET A 46 13.41 11.98 16.92
CA MET A 46 13.51 11.85 15.47
C MET A 46 14.96 11.59 15.02
N ARG A 47 15.94 12.26 15.64
CA ARG A 47 17.37 12.06 15.33
C ARG A 47 17.83 10.61 15.50
N VAL A 48 17.25 9.84 16.42
CA VAL A 48 17.55 8.41 16.61
C VAL A 48 17.25 7.61 15.34
N TYR A 49 16.16 7.97 14.65
CA TYR A 49 15.74 7.31 13.42
C TYR A 49 16.38 7.92 12.17
N LEU A 50 16.91 9.13 12.25
CA LEU A 50 17.62 9.79 11.14
C LEU A 50 19.11 9.48 11.10
N ALA A 51 19.73 9.13 12.25
CA ALA A 51 21.15 8.89 12.36
C ALA A 51 21.67 7.64 11.60
N PRO A 52 21.00 6.47 11.64
CA PRO A 52 21.49 5.28 10.97
C PRO A 52 21.43 5.44 9.45
N LYS A 53 22.41 4.86 8.74
CA LYS A 53 22.41 4.87 7.25
C LYS A 53 21.25 4.06 6.69
N LEU A 54 20.84 2.98 7.37
CA LEU A 54 19.71 2.15 7.00
C LEU A 54 18.66 2.15 8.11
N LEU A 55 17.43 2.52 7.80
CA LEU A 55 16.27 2.35 8.65
C LEU A 55 15.37 1.26 8.07
N VAL A 56 15.08 0.24 8.86
CA VAL A 56 14.10 -0.80 8.52
C VAL A 56 12.84 -0.53 9.30
N ILE A 57 11.72 -0.31 8.59
CA ILE A 57 10.38 -0.15 9.17
C ILE A 57 9.56 -1.37 8.73
N ASP A 58 9.32 -2.28 9.67
CA ASP A 58 8.59 -3.52 9.40
C ASP A 58 7.09 -3.35 9.67
N GLU A 59 6.27 -4.16 9.00
CA GLU A 59 4.82 -4.27 9.22
C GLU A 59 4.03 -2.97 8.95
N VAL A 60 4.43 -2.16 7.97
CA VAL A 60 3.64 -0.98 7.55
C VAL A 60 2.27 -1.42 7.04
N GLY A 61 1.19 -0.85 7.60
CA GLY A 61 -0.20 -1.15 7.22
C GLY A 61 -0.79 -2.37 7.92
N TYR A 62 -0.14 -2.93 8.93
CA TYR A 62 -0.76 -3.94 9.78
C TYR A 62 -1.83 -3.34 10.69
N LEU A 63 -1.60 -2.13 11.18
CA LEU A 63 -2.56 -1.30 11.89
C LEU A 63 -2.60 0.08 11.23
N PRO A 64 -3.77 0.74 11.15
CA PRO A 64 -3.85 2.12 10.68
C PRO A 64 -3.13 3.05 11.65
N LEU A 65 -2.55 4.11 11.12
CA LEU A 65 -1.98 5.20 11.91
C LEU A 65 -3.06 6.27 12.16
N ASP A 66 -3.02 6.86 13.34
CA ASP A 66 -3.79 8.08 13.61
C ASP A 66 -3.19 9.30 12.86
N ASP A 67 -3.90 10.42 12.88
CA ASP A 67 -3.48 11.63 12.16
C ASP A 67 -2.09 12.11 12.61
N LEU A 68 -1.79 12.03 13.90
CA LEU A 68 -0.49 12.39 14.45
C LEU A 68 0.60 11.43 13.96
N GLY A 69 0.36 10.14 14.04
CA GLY A 69 1.29 9.11 13.56
C GLY A 69 1.56 9.24 12.07
N THR A 70 0.53 9.54 11.29
CA THR A 70 0.63 9.80 9.84
C THR A 70 1.50 11.02 9.55
N ALA A 71 1.25 12.15 10.22
CA ALA A 71 2.03 13.37 10.05
C ALA A 71 3.51 13.17 10.43
N ILE A 72 3.77 12.48 11.54
CA ILE A 72 5.13 12.17 12.00
C ILE A 72 5.82 11.20 11.05
N PHE A 73 5.11 10.18 10.56
CA PHE A 73 5.65 9.23 9.57
C PHE A 73 6.04 9.95 8.27
N PHE A 74 5.17 10.83 7.77
CA PHE A 74 5.47 11.68 6.61
C PHE A 74 6.71 12.56 6.85
N GLN A 75 6.82 13.18 8.02
CA GLN A 75 7.99 13.99 8.39
C GLN A 75 9.28 13.15 8.39
N LEU A 76 9.24 11.94 8.95
CA LEU A 76 10.39 11.02 8.96
C LEU A 76 10.82 10.62 7.55
N VAL A 77 9.87 10.20 6.71
CA VAL A 77 10.16 9.81 5.31
C VAL A 77 10.74 11.00 4.54
N SER A 78 10.16 12.18 4.70
CA SER A 78 10.63 13.42 4.05
C SER A 78 12.04 13.81 4.50
N ALA A 79 12.34 13.68 5.79
CA ALA A 79 13.66 13.99 6.33
C ALA A 79 14.75 13.00 5.90
N ARG A 80 14.37 11.75 5.60
CA ARG A 80 15.28 10.71 5.09
C ARG A 80 15.39 10.69 3.58
N TYR A 81 14.46 11.32 2.87
CA TYR A 81 14.46 11.37 1.41
C TYR A 81 15.82 11.89 0.90
N GLU A 82 16.47 11.13 0.01
CA GLU A 82 17.81 11.37 -0.56
C GLU A 82 18.98 11.47 0.46
N ARG A 83 18.75 11.14 1.74
CA ARG A 83 19.77 11.24 2.79
C ARG A 83 20.12 9.91 3.45
N GLY A 84 19.19 8.99 3.45
CA GLY A 84 19.38 7.69 4.08
C GLY A 84 18.49 6.63 3.50
N SER A 85 18.97 5.39 3.49
CA SER A 85 18.22 4.26 2.96
C SER A 85 17.09 3.85 3.90
N ILE A 86 15.94 3.49 3.33
CA ILE A 86 14.80 2.94 4.04
C ILE A 86 14.44 1.58 3.43
N ILE A 87 14.23 0.58 4.26
CA ILE A 87 13.57 -0.67 3.87
C ILE A 87 12.21 -0.68 4.55
N LEU A 88 11.15 -0.84 3.76
CA LEU A 88 9.79 -0.98 4.26
C LEU A 88 9.27 -2.36 3.93
N THR A 89 8.60 -3.00 4.88
CA THR A 89 7.80 -4.18 4.59
C THR A 89 6.33 -3.88 4.83
N SER A 90 5.48 -4.32 3.91
CA SER A 90 4.03 -4.16 4.02
C SER A 90 3.33 -5.44 3.55
N ASN A 91 2.17 -5.72 4.10
CA ASN A 91 1.23 -6.73 3.63
C ASN A 91 0.13 -6.12 2.74
N GLN A 92 0.06 -4.81 2.66
CA GLN A 92 -0.89 -4.06 1.86
C GLN A 92 -0.30 -3.73 0.48
N SER A 93 -1.16 -3.60 -0.52
CA SER A 93 -0.79 -3.03 -1.82
C SER A 93 -0.68 -1.51 -1.72
N TYR A 94 0.04 -0.88 -2.64
CA TYR A 94 0.13 0.60 -2.65
C TYR A 94 -1.23 1.29 -2.80
N ALA A 95 -2.19 0.65 -3.48
CA ALA A 95 -3.56 1.16 -3.63
C ALA A 95 -4.29 1.28 -2.28
N ASP A 96 -3.92 0.45 -1.30
CA ASP A 96 -4.56 0.40 0.01
C ASP A 96 -3.91 1.34 1.03
N TRP A 97 -2.83 2.06 0.66
CA TRP A 97 -2.09 2.91 1.59
C TRP A 97 -2.90 4.12 2.08
N GLY A 98 -3.90 4.58 1.32
CA GLY A 98 -4.86 5.58 1.79
C GLY A 98 -5.56 5.17 3.09
N SER A 99 -5.92 3.89 3.23
CA SER A 99 -6.54 3.37 4.45
C SER A 99 -5.58 3.25 5.64
N ILE A 100 -4.26 3.15 5.38
CA ILE A 100 -3.25 3.08 6.44
C ILE A 100 -3.06 4.45 7.10
N PHE A 101 -3.03 5.49 6.29
CA PHE A 101 -2.71 6.85 6.72
C PHE A 101 -3.95 7.72 6.96
N GLY A 102 -5.17 7.20 6.74
CA GLY A 102 -6.41 7.95 6.93
C GLY A 102 -6.63 9.11 5.93
N ASP A 103 -5.60 9.51 5.20
CA ASP A 103 -5.60 10.60 4.21
C ASP A 103 -4.91 10.15 2.92
N SER A 104 -5.66 10.16 1.81
CA SER A 104 -5.15 9.74 0.50
C SER A 104 -4.10 10.71 -0.07
N ILE A 105 -4.17 12.00 0.27
CA ILE A 105 -3.22 13.01 -0.19
C ILE A 105 -1.87 12.78 0.48
N ILE A 106 -1.87 12.61 1.80
CA ILE A 106 -0.65 12.33 2.57
C ILE A 106 -0.08 10.97 2.16
N ALA A 107 -0.92 9.94 1.98
CA ALA A 107 -0.49 8.64 1.49
C ALA A 107 0.20 8.73 0.12
N THR A 108 -0.37 9.50 -0.81
CA THR A 108 0.24 9.74 -2.12
C THR A 108 1.58 10.45 -2.00
N ALA A 109 1.68 11.46 -1.15
CA ALA A 109 2.93 12.20 -0.93
C ALA A 109 4.03 11.35 -0.26
N ILE A 110 3.66 10.40 0.61
CA ILE A 110 4.57 9.41 1.18
C ILE A 110 5.05 8.45 0.09
N LEU A 111 4.11 7.89 -0.70
CA LEU A 111 4.42 6.97 -1.77
C LEU A 111 5.32 7.60 -2.84
N ASP A 112 5.06 8.83 -3.24
CA ASP A 112 5.90 9.55 -4.20
C ASP A 112 7.36 9.58 -3.76
N ARG A 113 7.64 9.95 -2.51
CA ARG A 113 9.00 9.96 -1.96
C ARG A 113 9.61 8.57 -1.85
N LEU A 114 8.83 7.60 -1.41
CA LEU A 114 9.32 6.23 -1.23
C LEU A 114 9.60 5.53 -2.57
N LEU A 115 8.78 5.78 -3.59
CA LEU A 115 8.88 5.09 -4.88
C LEU A 115 9.84 5.75 -5.85
N HIS A 116 10.16 7.02 -5.67
CA HIS A 116 11.00 7.77 -6.59
C HIS A 116 12.37 7.08 -6.86
N HIS A 117 13.01 6.54 -5.83
CA HIS A 117 14.30 5.84 -5.94
C HIS A 117 14.24 4.45 -5.30
N SER A 118 13.16 3.70 -5.49
CA SER A 118 12.99 2.43 -4.81
C SER A 118 13.05 1.22 -5.73
N THR A 119 13.41 0.08 -5.13
CA THR A 119 13.22 -1.24 -5.71
C THR A 119 12.09 -1.94 -4.96
N THR A 120 10.99 -2.20 -5.65
CA THR A 120 9.85 -2.94 -5.08
C THR A 120 10.02 -4.43 -5.31
N ILE A 121 9.99 -5.21 -4.22
CA ILE A 121 10.06 -6.68 -4.27
C ILE A 121 8.70 -7.23 -3.82
N ASN A 122 7.96 -7.82 -4.76
CA ASN A 122 6.68 -8.45 -4.45
C ASN A 122 6.89 -9.94 -4.11
N ILE A 123 6.79 -10.28 -2.84
CA ILE A 123 6.99 -11.64 -2.34
C ILE A 123 5.63 -12.33 -2.23
N ARG A 124 5.36 -13.27 -3.14
CA ARG A 124 4.17 -14.12 -3.13
C ARG A 124 4.55 -15.51 -2.65
N GLY A 125 3.65 -16.18 -1.96
CA GLY A 125 3.85 -17.57 -1.53
C GLY A 125 3.15 -17.89 -0.22
N GLU A 126 3.21 -19.16 0.17
CA GLU A 126 2.63 -19.63 1.42
C GLU A 126 3.43 -19.18 2.64
N SER A 127 2.72 -19.05 3.78
CA SER A 127 3.36 -18.73 5.04
C SER A 127 4.24 -19.88 5.51
N TYR A 128 5.55 -19.67 5.58
CA TYR A 128 6.49 -20.66 6.13
C TYR A 128 6.17 -21.00 7.58
N ARG A 129 5.70 -20.04 8.38
CA ARG A 129 5.28 -20.24 9.77
C ARG A 129 4.11 -21.21 9.93
N LEU A 130 3.27 -21.35 8.89
CA LEU A 130 2.12 -22.24 8.89
C LEU A 130 2.42 -23.62 8.25
N LYS A 131 3.59 -23.77 7.65
CA LYS A 131 3.95 -25.00 6.90
C LYS A 131 3.85 -26.24 7.79
N ASP A 132 4.43 -26.18 8.98
CA ASP A 132 4.44 -27.33 9.89
C ASP A 132 3.07 -27.57 10.55
N ARG A 133 2.33 -26.48 10.84
CA ARG A 133 0.94 -26.59 11.37
C ARG A 133 -0.01 -27.15 10.34
N ARG A 134 0.18 -26.84 9.05
CA ARG A 134 -0.59 -27.46 7.95
C ARG A 134 -0.24 -28.91 7.76
N LYS A 135 1.03 -29.29 7.83
CA LYS A 135 1.45 -30.69 7.79
C LYS A 135 0.87 -31.50 8.95
N ALA A 136 0.68 -30.88 10.10
CA ALA A 136 0.05 -31.48 11.28
C ALA A 136 -1.50 -31.44 11.22
N GLY A 137 -2.12 -30.97 10.14
CA GLY A 137 -3.58 -30.89 9.99
C GLY A 137 -4.28 -29.86 10.87
N LEU A 138 -3.53 -28.97 11.54
CA LEU A 138 -4.05 -27.98 12.48
C LEU A 138 -4.61 -26.71 11.81
N VAL A 139 -4.35 -26.52 10.51
CA VAL A 139 -4.82 -25.38 9.72
C VAL A 139 -5.33 -25.90 8.39
N PRO A 140 -6.58 -25.58 7.97
CA PRO A 140 -7.10 -26.03 6.70
C PRO A 140 -6.25 -25.53 5.54
N PRO A 141 -6.17 -26.30 4.42
CA PRO A 141 -5.55 -25.82 3.21
C PRO A 141 -6.26 -24.54 2.77
N ARG A 142 -5.50 -23.53 2.32
CA ARG A 142 -6.07 -22.33 1.72
C ARG A 142 -6.92 -22.76 0.54
N ALA A 143 -8.22 -22.41 0.51
CA ALA A 143 -9.02 -22.55 -0.68
C ALA A 143 -8.24 -21.89 -1.83
N GLN A 144 -7.88 -22.69 -2.85
CA GLN A 144 -7.37 -22.13 -4.09
C GLN A 144 -8.47 -21.20 -4.58
N GLU A 145 -8.17 -19.93 -4.73
CA GLU A 145 -8.99 -19.05 -5.57
C GLU A 145 -9.12 -19.81 -6.88
N ALA A 146 -10.32 -20.27 -7.15
CA ALA A 146 -10.64 -20.94 -8.39
C ALA A 146 -10.14 -20.02 -9.51
N ALA A 147 -9.11 -20.48 -10.21
CA ALA A 147 -8.65 -19.82 -11.42
C ALA A 147 -9.91 -19.66 -12.28
N GLY A 148 -10.28 -18.39 -12.53
CA GLY A 148 -11.46 -18.06 -13.28
C GLY A 148 -11.45 -18.84 -14.59
N ALA A 149 -12.42 -19.71 -14.77
CA ALA A 149 -12.73 -20.25 -16.07
C ALA A 149 -13.00 -19.04 -16.99
N PRO A 150 -12.44 -19.02 -18.21
CA PRO A 150 -12.77 -17.94 -19.15
C PRO A 150 -14.29 -17.95 -19.38
N PRO A 151 -14.92 -16.79 -19.48
CA PRO A 151 -16.35 -16.72 -19.74
C PRO A 151 -16.64 -17.47 -21.05
N SER A 152 -17.44 -18.52 -20.96
CA SER A 152 -18.04 -19.20 -22.10
C SER A 152 -18.76 -18.15 -22.93
N LEU A 153 -18.34 -17.98 -24.17
CA LEU A 153 -19.06 -17.20 -25.18
C LEU A 153 -20.42 -17.87 -25.37
N ALA A 154 -21.45 -17.37 -24.68
CA ALA A 154 -22.81 -17.66 -25.00
C ALA A 154 -23.09 -17.02 -26.38
N THR A 155 -23.30 -17.87 -27.38
CA THR A 155 -23.82 -17.49 -28.69
C THR A 155 -25.27 -17.06 -28.50
N ASP A 156 -25.49 -15.77 -28.35
CA ASP A 156 -26.82 -15.18 -28.42
C ASP A 156 -27.33 -15.33 -29.85
N SER A 157 -28.29 -16.24 -30.01
CA SER A 157 -29.11 -16.38 -31.18
C SER A 157 -30.02 -15.13 -31.31
N VAL A 158 -29.73 -14.32 -32.32
CA VAL A 158 -30.50 -13.15 -32.73
C VAL A 158 -31.91 -13.61 -33.14
N PRO A 159 -33.00 -13.12 -32.55
CA PRO A 159 -34.35 -13.33 -33.07
C PRO A 159 -34.61 -12.45 -34.33
N PRO A 160 -35.44 -12.90 -35.27
CA PRO A 160 -35.64 -12.20 -36.55
C PRO A 160 -36.40 -10.88 -36.40
N ARG A 161 -35.91 -9.85 -37.10
CA ARG A 161 -36.53 -8.54 -37.21
C ARG A 161 -37.89 -8.63 -37.85
N THR A 162 -38.95 -8.28 -37.13
CA THR A 162 -40.24 -7.94 -37.69
C THR A 162 -40.21 -6.52 -38.27
N ARG A 163 -40.47 -6.43 -39.58
CA ARG A 163 -40.70 -5.18 -40.30
C ARG A 163 -42.04 -4.58 -39.82
N HIS A 164 -42.03 -3.37 -39.30
CA HIS A 164 -43.21 -2.52 -39.25
C HIS A 164 -43.04 -1.31 -40.15
N LYS A 165 -44.09 -1.14 -40.98
CA LYS A 165 -44.25 -0.13 -42.01
C LYS A 165 -44.47 1.28 -41.43
N THR A 166 -43.87 2.19 -42.12
CA THR A 166 -44.13 3.61 -42.35
C THR A 166 -45.49 4.16 -41.95
N ALA A 167 -45.53 5.29 -41.26
CA ALA A 167 -46.49 6.36 -41.48
C ALA A 167 -45.83 7.72 -41.23
N LEU A 168 -45.92 8.54 -42.25
CA LEU A 168 -45.56 9.95 -42.30
C LEU A 168 -46.51 10.80 -41.41
N GLY A 169 -45.99 11.84 -40.79
CA GLY A 169 -46.78 12.90 -40.17
C GLY A 169 -45.90 14.13 -39.88
N SER A 170 -45.97 15.05 -40.82
CA SER A 170 -45.56 16.44 -40.89
C SER A 170 -46.00 17.29 -39.70
N THR A 171 -45.19 18.27 -39.30
CA THR A 171 -45.38 19.75 -39.14
C THR A 171 -44.37 20.24 -38.12
N ALA A 172 -43.44 21.01 -38.48
CA ALA A 172 -43.27 22.46 -38.63
C ALA A 172 -43.41 23.27 -37.31
N SER A 173 -42.40 24.10 -37.10
CA SER A 173 -42.41 25.49 -36.65
C SER A 173 -41.79 25.88 -35.32
N ALA A 174 -40.79 26.70 -35.50
CA ALA A 174 -40.45 27.99 -34.84
C ALA A 174 -39.78 27.95 -33.46
N ALA A 175 -38.48 28.27 -33.42
CA ALA A 175 -37.86 29.61 -33.18
C ALA A 175 -38.14 30.26 -31.81
N LYS A 176 -37.08 30.54 -31.07
CA LYS A 176 -36.60 31.85 -30.60
C LYS A 176 -35.67 31.67 -29.40
N GLU A 177 -34.41 32.01 -29.55
CA GLU A 177 -33.66 33.16 -29.01
C GLU A 177 -33.99 33.62 -27.58
N ALA A 178 -32.93 33.67 -26.78
CA ALA A 178 -32.27 34.82 -26.12
C ALA A 178 -31.65 34.34 -24.82
N SER A 179 -30.33 34.49 -24.70
CA SER A 179 -29.57 35.55 -24.00
C SER A 179 -29.96 35.78 -22.53
N PHE A 180 -29.12 35.37 -21.63
CA PHE A 180 -28.31 36.18 -20.73
C PHE A 180 -27.27 35.30 -20.04
#